data_fa2cf5b1b18f7b481e6f2422f31b0573
#
_entry.id   fa2cf5b1b18f7b481e6f2422f31b0573
#
_cell.length_a   1.000
_cell.length_b   1.000
_cell.length_c   1.000
_cell.angle_alpha   90.00
_cell.angle_beta   90.00
_cell.angle_gamma   90.00
#
_symmetry.space_group_name_H-M   'P 1'
#
loop_
_entity.id
_entity.type
_entity.pdbx_description
1 polymer ?
#
loop_
_entity_poly.entity_id
_entity_poly.type
_entity_poly.pdbx_seq_one_letter_code
_entity_poly.pdbx_strand_id
1 'polypeptide(L)'
;MVVVGAGFAGLYMIYRARQCGLSVQCYEIGEREGGTWYWNRYPGARVDIECVEYSYSFSKELEQEWDWSERYASQSEIERYANHVAERFDLRRDIQFKTRVTAAHFDESAQRWLVETDTGKPV
;
A
#
# COMPACT_ATOMS: atom_id res chain seq x y z
N MET A 1 -15.18 0.84 -0.85
CA MET A 1 -14.31 0.99 0.36
C MET A 1 -13.21 2.00 0.04
N VAL A 2 -12.88 2.90 0.97
CA VAL A 2 -11.73 3.80 0.85
C VAL A 2 -10.56 3.26 1.68
N VAL A 3 -9.36 3.31 1.12
CA VAL A 3 -8.09 2.98 1.78
C VAL A 3 -7.22 4.24 1.78
N VAL A 4 -6.58 4.54 2.90
CA VAL A 4 -5.69 5.71 3.01
C VAL A 4 -4.25 5.23 3.17
N GLY A 5 -3.42 5.59 2.18
CA GLY A 5 -2.01 5.20 2.11
C GLY A 5 -1.78 3.88 1.36
N ALA A 6 -0.81 3.87 0.45
CA ALA A 6 -0.39 2.71 -0.33
C ALA A 6 0.93 2.09 0.19
N GLY A 7 1.10 2.04 1.50
CA GLY A 7 2.14 1.24 2.14
C GLY A 7 1.78 -0.25 2.13
N PHE A 8 2.55 -1.08 2.82
CA PHE A 8 2.32 -2.54 2.89
C PHE A 8 0.89 -2.88 3.34
N ALA A 9 0.38 -2.24 4.39
CA ALA A 9 -0.99 -2.48 4.85
C ALA A 9 -2.04 -2.10 3.80
N GLY A 10 -1.86 -0.96 3.12
CA GLY A 10 -2.77 -0.49 2.07
C GLY A 10 -2.79 -1.40 0.85
N LEU A 11 -1.62 -1.83 0.37
CA LEU A 11 -1.52 -2.79 -0.74
C LEU A 11 -2.26 -4.10 -0.42
N TYR A 12 -2.03 -4.65 0.78
CA TYR A 12 -2.75 -5.85 1.22
C TYR A 12 -4.26 -5.61 1.32
N MET A 13 -4.68 -4.46 1.84
CA MET A 13 -6.10 -4.14 1.98
C MET A 13 -6.81 -4.03 0.62
N ILE A 14 -6.16 -3.43 -0.39
CA ILE A 14 -6.69 -3.39 -1.76
C ILE A 14 -6.88 -4.81 -2.30
N TYR A 15 -5.85 -5.65 -2.17
CA TYR A 15 -5.91 -7.05 -2.58
C TYR A 15 -7.08 -7.79 -1.91
N ARG A 16 -7.19 -7.70 -0.58
CA ARG A 16 -8.26 -8.39 0.17
C ARG A 16 -9.66 -7.86 -0.14
N ALA A 17 -9.82 -6.56 -0.29
CA ALA A 17 -11.11 -5.98 -0.67
C ALA A 17 -11.62 -6.54 -2.00
N ARG A 18 -10.74 -6.65 -3.01
CA ARG A 18 -11.09 -7.25 -4.29
C ARG A 18 -11.49 -8.72 -4.15
N GLN A 19 -10.76 -9.50 -3.32
CA GLN A 19 -11.11 -10.90 -3.05
C GLN A 19 -12.50 -11.05 -2.40
N CYS A 20 -12.93 -10.04 -1.65
CA CYS A 20 -14.27 -9.98 -1.06
C CYS A 20 -15.34 -9.38 -1.99
N GLY A 21 -15.01 -9.10 -3.25
CA GLY A 21 -15.93 -8.51 -4.22
C GLY A 21 -16.26 -7.03 -3.96
N LEU A 22 -15.46 -6.34 -3.16
CA LEU A 22 -15.66 -4.92 -2.86
C LEU A 22 -14.95 -4.04 -3.89
N SER A 23 -15.62 -2.95 -4.32
CA SER A 23 -14.95 -1.86 -5.00
C SER A 23 -14.06 -1.10 -4.01
N VAL A 24 -12.85 -0.76 -4.42
CA VAL A 24 -11.87 -0.07 -3.58
C VAL A 24 -11.29 1.13 -4.30
N GLN A 25 -11.07 2.21 -3.54
CA GLN A 25 -10.30 3.37 -3.95
C GLN A 25 -9.27 3.65 -2.86
N CYS A 26 -8.00 3.66 -3.24
CA CYS A 26 -6.90 4.04 -2.35
C CYS A 26 -6.40 5.44 -2.71
N TYR A 27 -6.12 6.25 -1.68
CA TYR A 27 -5.47 7.56 -1.83
C TYR A 27 -4.09 7.52 -1.21
N GLU A 28 -3.08 7.86 -2.01
CA GLU A 28 -1.68 7.91 -1.59
C GLU A 28 -1.11 9.31 -1.87
N ILE A 29 -0.48 9.91 -0.86
CA ILE A 29 0.14 11.23 -1.00
C ILE A 29 1.42 11.19 -1.84
N GLY A 30 2.14 10.08 -1.82
CA GLY A 30 3.35 9.87 -2.60
C GLY A 30 3.07 9.72 -4.10
N GLU A 31 4.14 9.71 -4.87
CA GLU A 31 4.08 9.45 -6.31
C GLU A 31 4.04 7.95 -6.64
N ARG A 32 4.35 7.12 -5.63
CA ARG A 32 4.39 5.66 -5.73
C ARG A 32 4.00 5.03 -4.40
N GLU A 33 3.71 3.75 -4.47
CA GLU A 33 3.50 2.89 -3.31
C GLU A 33 4.81 2.59 -2.56
N GLY A 34 4.69 2.02 -1.35
CA GLY A 34 5.82 1.59 -0.52
C GLY A 34 5.79 2.15 0.90
N GLY A 35 5.03 3.23 1.14
CA GLY A 35 4.86 3.81 2.47
C GLY A 35 6.21 4.17 3.12
N THR A 36 6.53 3.57 4.27
CA THR A 36 7.81 3.78 4.98
C THR A 36 9.01 3.63 4.04
N TRP A 37 8.99 2.67 3.13
CA TRP A 37 10.11 2.38 2.23
C TRP A 37 10.17 3.29 1.02
N TYR A 38 9.11 3.96 0.68
CA TYR A 38 9.12 5.07 -0.28
C TYR A 38 9.69 6.34 0.33
N TRP A 39 9.36 6.66 1.60
CA TRP A 39 9.72 7.93 2.23
C TRP A 39 11.10 7.95 2.89
N ASN A 40 11.56 6.83 3.48
CA ASN A 40 12.77 6.75 4.29
C ASN A 40 13.95 6.20 3.48
N ARG A 41 14.63 7.08 2.76
CA ARG A 41 15.74 6.74 1.84
C ARG A 41 17.10 7.21 2.36
N TYR A 42 17.31 7.24 3.65
CA TYR A 42 18.58 7.64 4.25
C TYR A 42 19.64 6.52 4.07
N PRO A 43 20.95 6.87 4.05
CA PRO A 43 22.01 5.88 3.93
C PRO A 43 21.95 4.83 5.04
N GLY A 44 21.98 3.56 4.68
CA GLY A 44 21.92 2.44 5.61
C GLY A 44 20.50 2.06 6.07
N ALA A 45 19.44 2.68 5.55
CA ALA A 45 18.06 2.28 5.85
C ALA A 45 17.84 0.82 5.44
N ARG A 46 17.37 0.01 6.37
CA ARG A 46 17.06 -1.41 6.19
C ARG A 46 16.03 -1.91 7.19
N VAL A 47 15.47 -3.07 6.90
CA VAL A 47 14.55 -3.72 7.83
C VAL A 47 15.32 -4.25 9.06
N ASP A 48 14.66 -4.26 10.22
CA ASP A 48 15.18 -4.69 11.52
C ASP A 48 14.73 -6.11 11.93
N ILE A 49 13.90 -6.75 11.10
CA ILE A 49 13.49 -8.14 11.20
C ILE A 49 13.87 -8.91 9.93
N GLU A 50 13.81 -10.22 9.96
CA GLU A 50 14.13 -11.06 8.80
C GLU A 50 13.14 -10.81 7.65
N CYS A 51 13.65 -10.73 6.42
CA CYS A 51 12.85 -10.44 5.24
C CYS A 51 11.73 -11.46 5.01
N VAL A 52 11.94 -12.70 5.39
CA VAL A 52 10.91 -13.76 5.29
C VAL A 52 9.70 -13.42 6.15
N GLU A 53 9.92 -12.88 7.35
CA GLU A 53 8.83 -12.44 8.24
C GLU A 53 8.21 -11.11 7.79
N TYR A 54 8.98 -10.28 7.09
CA TYR A 54 8.51 -8.99 6.55
C TYR A 54 7.76 -9.13 5.23
N SER A 55 7.83 -10.29 4.59
CA SER A 55 7.16 -10.61 3.34
C SER A 55 5.67 -10.86 3.52
N TYR A 56 4.90 -10.65 2.47
CA TYR A 56 3.50 -11.08 2.45
C TYR A 56 3.42 -12.61 2.34
N SER A 57 2.55 -13.21 3.13
CA SER A 57 2.27 -14.65 3.17
C SER A 57 0.92 -15.03 2.56
N PHE A 58 0.24 -14.11 1.90
CA PHE A 58 -1.10 -14.36 1.35
C PHE A 58 -1.11 -15.11 0.00
N SER A 59 0.05 -15.25 -0.64
CA SER A 59 0.22 -16.01 -1.89
C SER A 59 1.52 -16.78 -1.86
N LYS A 60 1.42 -18.10 -2.01
CA LYS A 60 2.58 -19.00 -2.10
C LYS A 60 3.42 -18.75 -3.35
N GLU A 61 2.77 -18.38 -4.44
CA GLU A 61 3.43 -18.03 -5.68
C GLU A 61 4.29 -16.78 -5.50
N LEU A 62 3.76 -15.76 -4.82
CA LEU A 62 4.52 -14.54 -4.51
C LEU A 62 5.75 -14.84 -3.65
N GLU A 63 5.61 -15.72 -2.64
CA GLU A 63 6.74 -16.13 -1.80
C GLU A 63 7.85 -16.83 -2.61
N GLN A 64 7.49 -17.56 -3.67
CA GLN A 64 8.43 -18.27 -4.55
C GLN A 64 9.00 -17.39 -5.68
N GLU A 65 8.34 -16.31 -6.03
CA GLU A 65 8.75 -15.39 -7.10
C GLU A 65 9.81 -14.39 -6.64
N TRP A 66 9.99 -14.20 -5.32
CA TRP A 66 10.88 -13.18 -4.78
C TRP A 66 11.99 -13.76 -3.93
N ASP A 67 13.23 -13.63 -4.41
CA ASP A 67 14.44 -14.01 -3.69
C ASP A 67 15.07 -12.77 -3.03
N TRP A 68 15.11 -12.78 -1.72
CA TRP A 68 15.78 -11.74 -0.95
C TRP A 68 17.31 -11.87 -1.05
N SER A 69 17.99 -10.79 -1.39
CA SER A 69 19.45 -10.78 -1.51
C SER A 69 20.16 -10.85 -0.15
N GLU A 70 19.50 -10.43 0.91
CA GLU A 70 20.02 -10.37 2.28
C GLU A 70 18.95 -10.80 3.29
N ARG A 71 19.41 -11.31 4.45
CA ARG A 71 18.51 -11.66 5.56
C ARG A 71 17.74 -10.44 6.09
N TYR A 72 18.39 -9.26 6.09
CA TYR A 72 17.83 -7.96 6.49
C TYR A 72 18.00 -7.00 5.32
N ALA A 73 17.03 -6.96 4.42
CA ALA A 73 17.14 -6.23 3.17
C ALA A 73 17.24 -4.72 3.34
N SER A 74 17.90 -4.09 2.40
CA SER A 74 17.99 -2.64 2.31
C SER A 74 16.64 -2.01 1.92
N GLN A 75 16.48 -0.73 2.23
CA GLN A 75 15.32 0.06 1.85
C GLN A 75 14.97 -0.11 0.36
N SER A 76 15.96 -0.02 -0.51
CA SER A 76 15.75 -0.10 -1.96
C SER A 76 15.22 -1.46 -2.41
N GLU A 77 15.61 -2.53 -1.75
CA GLU A 77 15.09 -3.86 -2.07
C GLU A 77 13.66 -4.04 -1.58
N ILE A 78 13.34 -3.55 -0.39
CA ILE A 78 11.97 -3.62 0.14
C ILE A 78 11.02 -2.74 -0.68
N GLU A 79 11.46 -1.57 -1.14
CA GLU A 79 10.70 -0.73 -2.07
C GLU A 79 10.43 -1.46 -3.40
N ARG A 80 11.45 -2.13 -3.96
CA ARG A 80 11.26 -2.97 -5.16
C ARG A 80 10.27 -4.11 -4.93
N TYR A 81 10.32 -4.75 -3.76
CA TYR A 81 9.35 -5.78 -3.41
C TYR A 81 7.92 -5.23 -3.35
N ALA A 82 7.69 -4.09 -2.71
CA ALA A 82 6.37 -3.45 -2.69
C ALA A 82 5.87 -3.11 -4.11
N ASN A 83 6.76 -2.59 -4.97
CA ASN A 83 6.45 -2.33 -6.37
C ASN A 83 6.10 -3.60 -7.14
N HIS A 84 6.87 -4.69 -6.93
CA HIS A 84 6.60 -5.99 -7.53
C HIS A 84 5.21 -6.51 -7.15
N VAL A 85 4.86 -6.44 -5.86
CA VAL A 85 3.54 -6.84 -5.36
C VAL A 85 2.43 -6.00 -6.01
N ALA A 86 2.61 -4.68 -6.07
CA ALA A 86 1.61 -3.80 -6.67
C ALA A 86 1.40 -4.09 -8.17
N GLU A 87 2.46 -4.40 -8.89
CA GLU A 87 2.41 -4.78 -10.30
C GLU A 87 1.82 -6.18 -10.50
N ARG A 88 2.31 -7.18 -9.75
CA ARG A 88 1.89 -8.58 -9.82
C ARG A 88 0.39 -8.77 -9.67
N PHE A 89 -0.23 -7.98 -8.77
CA PHE A 89 -1.66 -8.04 -8.48
C PHE A 89 -2.46 -6.88 -9.10
N ASP A 90 -1.84 -6.08 -9.98
CA ASP A 90 -2.47 -4.92 -10.64
C ASP A 90 -3.18 -3.99 -9.63
N LEU A 91 -2.50 -3.69 -8.49
CA LEU A 91 -3.11 -2.90 -7.42
C LEU A 91 -3.14 -1.40 -7.74
N ARG A 92 -2.22 -0.92 -8.60
CA ARG A 92 -2.07 0.49 -8.94
C ARG A 92 -3.32 1.10 -9.57
N ARG A 93 -4.13 0.31 -10.26
CA ARG A 93 -5.36 0.80 -10.89
C ARG A 93 -6.39 1.35 -9.90
N ASP A 94 -6.33 0.90 -8.62
CA ASP A 94 -7.20 1.38 -7.55
C ASP A 94 -6.52 2.41 -6.65
N ILE A 95 -5.31 2.86 -7.01
CA ILE A 95 -4.55 3.85 -6.23
C ILE A 95 -4.53 5.19 -6.97
N GLN A 96 -5.02 6.23 -6.32
CA GLN A 96 -4.84 7.60 -6.77
C GLN A 96 -3.65 8.19 -6.01
N PHE A 97 -2.53 8.34 -6.72
CA PHE A 97 -1.32 8.95 -6.20
C PHE A 97 -1.41 10.47 -6.12
N LYS A 98 -0.47 11.11 -5.42
CA LYS A 98 -0.39 12.58 -5.25
C LYS A 98 -1.69 13.15 -4.68
N THR A 99 -2.35 12.40 -3.83
CA THR A 99 -3.65 12.77 -3.26
C THR A 99 -3.63 12.54 -1.76
N ARG A 100 -3.72 13.62 -1.01
CA ARG A 100 -3.78 13.57 0.46
C ARG A 100 -5.23 13.53 0.92
N VAL A 101 -5.57 12.56 1.74
CA VAL A 101 -6.82 12.61 2.51
C VAL A 101 -6.63 13.64 3.62
N THR A 102 -7.51 14.63 3.68
CA THR A 102 -7.46 15.74 4.63
C THR A 102 -8.45 15.59 5.78
N ALA A 103 -9.58 14.92 5.54
CA ALA A 103 -10.57 14.63 6.55
C ALA A 103 -11.40 13.39 6.18
N ALA A 104 -12.02 12.79 7.18
CA ALA A 104 -13.01 11.75 7.01
C ALA A 104 -14.11 11.95 8.08
N HIS A 105 -15.34 12.21 7.62
CA HIS A 105 -16.50 12.45 8.48
C HIS A 105 -17.53 11.36 8.29
N PHE A 106 -17.97 10.75 9.38
CA PHE A 106 -19.03 9.75 9.31
C PHE A 106 -20.40 10.44 9.34
N ASP A 107 -21.20 10.21 8.31
CA ASP A 107 -22.58 10.64 8.25
C ASP A 107 -23.48 9.54 8.81
N GLU A 108 -23.99 9.74 10.02
CA GLU A 108 -24.83 8.77 10.70
C GLU A 108 -26.17 8.54 9.97
N SER A 109 -26.70 9.56 9.30
CA SER A 109 -27.97 9.46 8.59
C SER A 109 -27.86 8.62 7.31
N ALA A 110 -26.76 8.79 6.59
CA ALA A 110 -26.45 8.06 5.37
C ALA A 110 -25.68 6.75 5.63
N GLN A 111 -25.19 6.52 6.86
CA GLN A 111 -24.34 5.39 7.25
C GLN A 111 -23.11 5.28 6.32
N ARG A 112 -22.47 6.42 6.04
CA ARG A 112 -21.36 6.52 5.10
C ARG A 112 -20.27 7.46 5.62
N TRP A 113 -19.06 7.21 5.17
CA TRP A 113 -17.95 8.14 5.34
C TRP A 113 -17.90 9.13 4.17
N LEU A 114 -17.81 10.41 4.48
CA LEU A 114 -17.42 11.46 3.55
C LEU A 114 -15.93 11.68 3.70
N VAL A 115 -15.18 11.36 2.64
CA VAL A 115 -13.72 11.50 2.63
C VAL A 115 -13.34 12.71 1.80
N GLU A 116 -12.58 13.62 2.40
CA GLU A 116 -12.08 14.82 1.75
C GLU A 116 -10.62 14.66 1.36
N THR A 117 -10.27 15.21 0.22
CA THR A 117 -8.90 15.20 -0.28
C THR A 117 -8.42 16.62 -0.64
N ASP A 118 -7.11 16.80 -0.73
CA ASP A 118 -6.49 18.07 -1.16
C ASP A 118 -6.79 18.43 -2.63
N THR A 119 -7.35 17.51 -3.41
CA THR A 119 -7.81 17.76 -4.77
C THR A 119 -9.22 18.39 -4.83
N GLY A 120 -9.89 18.52 -3.68
CA GLY A 120 -11.16 19.24 -3.54
C GLY A 120 -12.41 18.47 -3.99
N LYS A 121 -12.30 17.19 -4.33
CA LYS A 121 -13.45 16.33 -4.63
C LYS A 121 -13.73 15.39 -3.48
N PRO A 122 -14.83 15.54 -2.73
CA PRO A 122 -15.24 14.57 -1.73
C PRO A 122 -15.68 13.25 -2.40
N VAL A 123 -15.40 12.15 -1.73
CA VAL A 123 -15.72 10.78 -2.17
C VAL A 123 -16.45 10.01 -1.08
#